data_9881bd529c106f262e1f30b60f185a50
#
_entry.id   9881bd529c106f262e1f30b60f185a50
#
_cell.length_a   1.000
_cell.length_b   1.000
_cell.length_c   1.000
_cell.angle_alpha   90.00
_cell.angle_beta   90.00
_cell.angle_gamma   90.00
#
_symmetry.space_group_name_H-M   'P 1'
#
loop_
_entity.id
_entity.type
_entity.pdbx_description
1 polymer ?
#
loop_
_entity_poly.entity_id
_entity_poly.type
_entity_poly.pdbx_seq_one_letter_code
_entity_poly.pdbx_strand_id
1 'polypeptide(L)'
;QPPEDMDLIEMAAAAEPSESIEDLVARKHMAERVEKAMARHPEEQRTAIVLKEYHGLTFQEIADLQGCPLSTVKTRLYQGLSVLRRELARSPGRVA
;
A
#
# COMPACT_ATOMS: atom_id res chain seq x y z
N GLN A 1 -9.64 -4.80 -2.84
CA GLN A 1 -8.24 -5.17 -3.04
C GLN A 1 -8.06 -5.81 -4.40
N PRO A 2 -7.13 -5.32 -5.19
CA PRO A 2 -6.91 -5.90 -6.51
C PRO A 2 -6.40 -7.32 -6.39
N PRO A 3 -6.76 -8.20 -7.32
CA PRO A 3 -6.22 -9.54 -7.32
C PRO A 3 -4.71 -9.53 -7.49
N GLU A 4 -4.05 -10.47 -6.82
CA GLU A 4 -2.60 -10.53 -6.92
C GLU A 4 -2.12 -10.92 -8.29
N ASP A 5 -2.97 -11.63 -9.03
CA ASP A 5 -2.59 -12.11 -10.35
C ASP A 5 -3.09 -11.22 -11.47
N MET A 6 -3.46 -10.00 -11.17
CA MET A 6 -3.86 -9.06 -12.21
C MET A 6 -2.69 -8.81 -13.15
N ASP A 7 -2.88 -9.08 -14.41
CA ASP A 7 -1.82 -8.92 -15.38
C ASP A 7 -1.94 -7.55 -16.08
N LEU A 8 -1.03 -7.30 -17.01
CA LEU A 8 -0.99 -6.02 -17.68
C LEU A 8 -2.23 -5.74 -18.53
N ILE A 9 -2.83 -6.78 -19.07
CA ILE A 9 -4.04 -6.61 -19.86
C ILE A 9 -5.18 -6.13 -18.98
N GLU A 10 -5.34 -6.75 -17.81
CA GLU A 10 -6.39 -6.34 -16.89
C GLU A 10 -6.13 -4.94 -16.36
N MET A 11 -4.87 -4.62 -16.09
CA MET A 11 -4.51 -3.28 -15.64
C MET A 11 -4.82 -2.25 -16.72
N ALA A 12 -4.56 -2.59 -17.98
CA ALA A 12 -4.84 -1.68 -19.07
C ALA A 12 -6.34 -1.42 -19.20
N ALA A 13 -7.15 -2.46 -18.99
CA ALA A 13 -8.61 -2.30 -19.05
C ALA A 13 -9.13 -1.39 -17.96
N ALA A 14 -8.44 -1.33 -16.82
CA ALA A 14 -8.85 -0.49 -15.70
C ALA A 14 -8.20 0.87 -15.72
N ALA A 15 -7.26 1.11 -16.62
CA ALA A 15 -6.47 2.33 -16.63
C ALA A 15 -7.20 3.48 -17.28
N GLU A 16 -6.72 4.69 -17.01
CA GLU A 16 -7.22 5.87 -17.70
C GLU A 16 -6.80 5.80 -19.15
N PRO A 17 -7.64 6.28 -20.06
CA PRO A 17 -7.29 6.22 -21.48
C PRO A 17 -5.99 6.91 -21.84
N SER A 18 -5.58 7.91 -21.06
CA SER A 18 -4.36 8.64 -21.34
C SER A 18 -3.10 7.94 -20.86
N GLU A 19 -3.24 6.83 -20.13
CA GLU A 19 -2.10 6.18 -19.54
C GLU A 19 -1.36 5.32 -20.55
N SER A 20 -0.03 5.48 -20.60
CA SER A 20 0.79 4.73 -21.54
C SER A 20 1.12 3.35 -20.99
N ILE A 21 1.68 2.50 -21.85
CA ILE A 21 2.16 1.20 -21.43
C ILE A 21 3.29 1.33 -20.41
N GLU A 22 4.19 2.30 -20.63
CA GLU A 22 5.25 2.54 -19.67
C GLU A 22 4.71 2.93 -18.31
N ASP A 23 3.64 3.73 -18.28
CA ASP A 23 3.02 4.11 -17.02
C ASP A 23 2.40 2.91 -16.33
N LEU A 24 1.79 2.01 -17.10
CA LEU A 24 1.22 0.80 -16.53
C LEU A 24 2.29 -0.11 -15.93
N VAL A 25 3.40 -0.27 -16.63
CA VAL A 25 4.50 -1.08 -16.12
C VAL A 25 5.07 -0.45 -14.86
N ALA A 26 5.26 0.86 -14.86
CA ALA A 26 5.78 1.56 -13.69
C ALA A 26 4.85 1.39 -12.50
N ARG A 27 3.53 1.46 -12.74
CA ARG A 27 2.57 1.26 -11.67
C ARG A 27 2.64 -0.16 -11.10
N LYS A 28 2.79 -1.14 -11.98
CA LYS A 28 2.90 -2.52 -11.52
C LYS A 28 4.18 -2.71 -10.69
N HIS A 29 5.29 -2.16 -11.14
CA HIS A 29 6.53 -2.25 -10.38
C HIS A 29 6.40 -1.55 -9.02
N MET A 30 5.73 -0.41 -8.98
CA MET A 30 5.52 0.29 -7.72
C MET A 30 4.67 -0.54 -6.77
N ALA A 31 3.60 -1.17 -7.29
CA ALA A 31 2.75 -2.01 -6.46
C ALA A 31 3.54 -3.17 -5.87
N GLU A 32 4.42 -3.78 -6.65
CA GLU A 32 5.25 -4.87 -6.16
C GLU A 32 6.22 -4.41 -5.07
N ARG A 33 6.79 -3.22 -5.25
CA ARG A 33 7.69 -2.66 -4.24
C ARG A 33 6.94 -2.35 -2.95
N VAL A 34 5.72 -1.82 -3.07
CA VAL A 34 4.88 -1.56 -1.90
C VAL A 34 4.58 -2.86 -1.17
N GLU A 35 4.23 -3.90 -1.91
CA GLU A 35 3.95 -5.19 -1.30
C GLU A 35 5.15 -5.73 -0.54
N LYS A 36 6.33 -5.63 -1.13
CA LYS A 36 7.54 -6.11 -0.47
C LYS A 36 7.85 -5.30 0.79
N ALA A 37 7.70 -3.99 0.70
CA ALA A 37 7.93 -3.14 1.87
C ALA A 37 6.91 -3.43 2.96
N MET A 38 5.65 -3.63 2.57
CA MET A 38 4.61 -3.94 3.54
C MET A 38 4.87 -5.25 4.27
N ALA A 39 5.43 -6.23 3.58
CA ALA A 39 5.70 -7.53 4.19
C ALA A 39 6.72 -7.44 5.33
N ARG A 40 7.52 -6.38 5.37
CA ARG A 40 8.50 -6.19 6.43
C ARG A 40 7.94 -5.49 7.65
N HIS A 41 6.73 -4.96 7.56
CA HIS A 41 6.13 -4.27 8.70
C HIS A 41 5.61 -5.26 9.72
N PRO A 42 5.59 -4.89 11.00
CA PRO A 42 4.85 -5.69 11.99
C PRO A 42 3.40 -5.86 11.56
N GLU A 43 2.83 -6.99 11.93
CA GLU A 43 1.50 -7.36 11.46
C GLU A 43 0.46 -6.29 11.79
N GLU A 44 0.52 -5.74 13.00
CA GLU A 44 -0.47 -4.74 13.39
C GLU A 44 -0.39 -3.48 12.55
N GLN A 45 0.83 -3.06 12.21
CA GLN A 45 0.99 -1.89 11.36
C GLN A 45 0.48 -2.18 9.96
N ARG A 46 0.86 -3.33 9.42
CA ARG A 46 0.45 -3.72 8.08
C ARG A 46 -1.06 -3.82 7.98
N THR A 47 -1.69 -4.46 8.96
CA THR A 47 -3.14 -4.59 8.96
C THR A 47 -3.82 -3.23 9.04
N ALA A 48 -3.32 -2.34 9.88
CA ALA A 48 -3.90 -1.00 10.00
C ALA A 48 -3.80 -0.24 8.67
N ILE A 49 -2.67 -0.35 7.99
CA ILE A 49 -2.50 0.32 6.71
C ILE A 49 -3.47 -0.24 5.68
N VAL A 50 -3.61 -1.56 5.61
CA VAL A 50 -4.51 -2.19 4.66
C VAL A 50 -5.95 -1.78 4.92
N LEU A 51 -6.36 -1.79 6.18
CA LEU A 51 -7.73 -1.43 6.52
C LEU A 51 -8.02 0.02 6.18
N LYS A 52 -7.06 0.91 6.40
CA LYS A 52 -7.26 2.32 6.13
C LYS A 52 -7.22 2.63 4.64
N GLU A 53 -6.20 2.13 3.94
CA GLU A 53 -5.95 2.55 2.58
C GLU A 53 -6.72 1.73 1.55
N TYR A 54 -6.90 0.43 1.80
CA TYR A 54 -7.58 -0.42 0.82
C TYR A 54 -9.05 -0.58 1.11
N HIS A 55 -9.44 -0.59 2.38
CA HIS A 55 -10.83 -0.82 2.75
C HIS A 55 -11.56 0.44 3.20
N GLY A 56 -10.84 1.54 3.33
CA GLY A 56 -11.46 2.82 3.63
C GLY A 56 -12.06 2.96 5.01
N LEU A 57 -11.61 2.16 5.97
CA LEU A 57 -12.13 2.25 7.32
C LEU A 57 -11.67 3.52 8.00
N THR A 58 -12.47 4.00 8.92
CA THR A 58 -12.08 5.11 9.77
C THR A 58 -11.11 4.64 10.84
N PHE A 59 -10.39 5.58 11.44
CA PHE A 59 -9.51 5.24 12.56
C PHE A 59 -10.27 4.53 13.67
N GLN A 60 -11.50 5.00 13.96
CA GLN A 60 -12.28 4.38 15.02
C GLN A 60 -12.67 2.95 14.68
N GLU A 61 -13.06 2.72 13.43
CA GLU A 61 -13.39 1.36 13.01
C GLU A 61 -12.19 0.43 13.11
N ILE A 62 -11.01 0.92 12.76
CA ILE A 62 -9.80 0.13 12.89
C ILE A 62 -9.50 -0.16 14.35
N ALA A 63 -9.66 0.87 15.21
CA ALA A 63 -9.45 0.69 16.64
C ALA A 63 -10.36 -0.38 17.21
N ASP A 64 -11.61 -0.37 16.79
CA ASP A 64 -12.57 -1.38 17.24
C ASP A 64 -12.17 -2.77 16.78
N LEU A 65 -11.76 -2.89 15.53
CA LEU A 65 -11.35 -4.19 14.99
C LEU A 65 -10.08 -4.71 15.64
N GLN A 66 -9.13 -3.83 15.90
CA GLN A 66 -7.85 -4.24 16.48
C GLN A 66 -7.87 -4.30 17.99
N GLY A 67 -8.97 -3.86 18.60
CA GLY A 67 -9.11 -3.90 20.05
C GLY A 67 -8.12 -3.02 20.78
N CYS A 68 -7.87 -1.82 20.24
CA CYS A 68 -6.89 -0.90 20.82
C CYS A 68 -7.42 0.53 20.78
N PRO A 69 -6.80 1.43 21.55
CA PRO A 69 -7.23 2.83 21.53
C PRO A 69 -7.00 3.49 20.18
N LEU A 70 -7.79 4.50 19.90
CA LEU A 70 -7.67 5.26 18.65
C LEU A 70 -6.26 5.83 18.48
N SER A 71 -5.67 6.32 19.57
CA SER A 71 -4.31 6.86 19.49
C SER A 71 -3.29 5.80 19.06
N THR A 72 -3.50 4.55 19.44
CA THR A 72 -2.62 3.47 19.04
C THR A 72 -2.72 3.23 17.54
N VAL A 73 -3.93 3.27 16.99
CA VAL A 73 -4.11 3.11 15.55
C VAL A 73 -3.38 4.21 14.81
N LYS A 74 -3.52 5.44 15.25
CA LYS A 74 -2.84 6.56 14.60
C LYS A 74 -1.33 6.38 14.63
N THR A 75 -0.80 5.96 15.78
CA THR A 75 0.63 5.72 15.91
C THR A 75 1.09 4.62 14.96
N ARG A 76 0.35 3.51 14.91
CA ARG A 76 0.68 2.40 14.01
C ARG A 76 0.70 2.85 12.55
N LEU A 77 -0.31 3.64 12.16
CA LEU A 77 -0.39 4.11 10.79
C LEU A 77 0.74 5.07 10.45
N TYR A 78 0.99 6.04 11.32
CA TYR A 78 2.04 7.00 11.04
C TYR A 78 3.41 6.35 11.00
N GLN A 79 3.68 5.44 11.92
CA GLN A 79 4.95 4.73 11.93
C GLN A 79 5.08 3.84 10.69
N GLY A 80 4.03 3.10 10.37
CA GLY A 80 4.06 2.22 9.21
C GLY A 80 4.24 2.97 7.91
N LEU A 81 3.50 4.06 7.74
CA LEU A 81 3.60 4.85 6.52
C LEU A 81 4.95 5.54 6.42
N SER A 82 5.50 5.97 7.54
CA SER A 82 6.82 6.59 7.55
C SER A 82 7.89 5.62 7.11
N VAL A 83 7.85 4.40 7.63
CA VAL A 83 8.81 3.37 7.23
C VAL A 83 8.62 3.01 5.76
N LEU A 84 7.38 2.87 5.33
CA LEU A 84 7.09 2.55 3.94
C LEU A 84 7.62 3.63 3.00
N ARG A 85 7.40 4.88 3.34
CA ARG A 85 7.89 5.98 2.53
C ARG A 85 9.41 5.95 2.42
N ARG A 86 10.08 5.67 3.53
CA ARG A 86 11.53 5.58 3.54
C ARG A 86 12.04 4.44 2.67
N GLU A 87 11.38 3.29 2.77
CA GLU A 87 11.75 2.14 1.96
C GLU A 87 11.61 2.43 0.47
N LEU A 88 10.51 3.05 0.10
CA LEU A 88 10.28 3.37 -1.31
C LEU A 88 11.25 4.43 -1.82
N ALA A 89 11.61 5.38 -0.96
CA ALA A 89 12.52 6.45 -1.37
C ALA A 89 13.92 5.92 -1.67
N ARG A 90 14.37 4.90 -0.93
CA ARG A 90 15.68 4.34 -1.18
C ARG A 90 15.65 3.13 -2.07
N SER A 91 14.54 2.87 -2.66
CA SER A 91 14.44 1.69 -3.50
C SER A 91 15.33 1.82 -4.73
N PRO A 92 16.02 0.76 -5.09
CA PRO A 92 16.85 0.77 -6.29
C PRO A 92 16.06 0.85 -7.57
N GLY A 93 14.77 0.76 -7.47
CA GLY A 93 13.93 0.92 -8.64
C GLY A 93 14.11 2.22 -9.32
N ARG A 94 14.64 3.23 -8.60
CA ARG A 94 14.96 4.42 -9.25
C ARG A 94 16.29 4.26 -9.81
N VAL A 95 16.51 3.52 -10.66
CA VAL A 95 17.75 3.38 -11.29
C VAL A 95 18.06 4.57 -12.06
N ALA A 96 19.14 5.02 -11.87
CA ALA A 96 19.53 6.18 -12.61
C ALA A 96 19.69 5.85 -14.06
#